data_abc49cd8c813b54667daee2ffb890889
#
_entry.id   abc49cd8c813b54667daee2ffb890889
#
_cell.length_a   1.000
_cell.length_b   1.000
_cell.length_c   1.000
_cell.angle_alpha   90.00
_cell.angle_beta   90.00
_cell.angle_gamma   90.00
#
_symmetry.space_group_name_H-M   'P 1'
#
loop_
_entity.id
_entity.type
_entity.pdbx_description
1 polymer ?
#
loop_
_entity_poly.entity_id
_entity_poly.type
_entity_poly.pdbx_seq_one_letter_code
_entity_poly.pdbx_strand_id
1 'polypeptide(L)'
;MAAAWTAPSVVVAESSSLFWKRRSLQEISCSALALQLNTPFLIQAASGRTISVTLTEVKVRQEKPLKPGRRPPPDAANEKFSLIFSGARHELLEQNTYLCEHQALGRFELFVVPIFTRNPDKIDYQAVVNRPRTHAFQPHT
;
A
#
# COMPACT_ATOMS: atom_id res chain seq x y z
N MET A 1 15.82 -11.14 -32.38
CA MET A 1 14.68 -10.33 -32.45
C MET A 1 14.03 -10.20 -31.12
N ALA A 2 13.38 -11.20 -30.69
CA ALA A 2 12.71 -11.13 -29.42
C ALA A 2 13.67 -10.83 -28.27
N ALA A 3 14.85 -11.33 -28.34
CA ALA A 3 15.83 -11.07 -27.30
C ALA A 3 16.17 -9.59 -27.17
N ALA A 4 16.11 -8.89 -28.30
CA ALA A 4 16.50 -7.51 -28.27
C ALA A 4 15.53 -6.66 -27.44
N TRP A 5 14.24 -6.93 -27.51
CA TRP A 5 13.35 -6.12 -26.74
C TRP A 5 13.27 -6.57 -25.28
N THR A 6 13.60 -7.81 -25.02
CA THR A 6 13.61 -8.26 -23.65
C THR A 6 14.71 -7.57 -22.84
N ALA A 7 15.90 -7.51 -23.39
CA ALA A 7 17.00 -6.87 -22.72
C ALA A 7 16.75 -5.39 -22.48
N PRO A 8 16.25 -4.63 -23.46
CA PRO A 8 15.96 -3.22 -23.19
C PRO A 8 14.93 -3.02 -22.09
N SER A 9 13.97 -3.91 -21.97
CA SER A 9 12.99 -3.77 -20.92
C SER A 9 13.64 -3.86 -19.54
N VAL A 10 14.56 -4.78 -19.38
CA VAL A 10 15.23 -4.91 -18.10
C VAL A 10 16.08 -3.68 -17.80
N VAL A 11 16.77 -3.17 -18.81
CA VAL A 11 17.56 -1.98 -18.62
C VAL A 11 16.72 -0.78 -18.26
N VAL A 12 15.58 -0.65 -18.93
CA VAL A 12 14.67 0.44 -18.62
C VAL A 12 14.19 0.36 -17.18
N ALA A 13 13.89 -0.83 -16.72
CA ALA A 13 13.44 -1.01 -15.34
C ALA A 13 14.51 -0.55 -14.34
N GLU A 14 15.74 -0.89 -14.62
CA GLU A 14 16.82 -0.46 -13.74
C GLU A 14 17.01 1.04 -13.78
N SER A 15 16.93 1.61 -14.96
CA SER A 15 17.05 3.06 -15.09
C SER A 15 15.91 3.75 -14.35
N SER A 16 14.72 3.22 -14.47
CA SER A 16 13.59 3.78 -13.77
C SER A 16 13.80 3.78 -12.27
N SER A 17 14.40 2.73 -11.74
CA SER A 17 14.60 2.66 -10.31
C SER A 17 15.60 3.70 -9.82
N LEU A 18 16.48 4.19 -10.66
CA LEU A 18 17.41 5.24 -10.28
C LEU A 18 16.72 6.59 -10.14
N PHE A 19 15.69 6.82 -10.94
CA PHE A 19 14.99 8.08 -10.89
C PHE A 19 13.78 8.04 -9.98
N TRP A 20 13.29 6.87 -9.64
CA TRP A 20 12.12 6.75 -8.80
C TRP A 20 12.53 6.94 -7.36
N LYS A 21 12.10 8.01 -6.78
CA LYS A 21 12.31 8.23 -5.37
C LYS A 21 11.41 7.31 -4.59
N ARG A 22 11.96 6.76 -3.52
CA ARG A 22 11.14 6.01 -2.59
C ARG A 22 10.25 7.01 -1.86
N ARG A 23 8.98 6.85 -1.99
CA ARG A 23 8.03 7.68 -1.29
C ARG A 23 7.72 7.08 0.06
N SER A 24 7.41 7.94 1.01
CA SER A 24 6.78 7.47 2.23
C SER A 24 5.31 7.24 1.93
N LEU A 25 4.73 6.21 2.53
CA LEU A 25 3.29 5.99 2.41
C LEU A 25 2.53 7.24 2.84
N GLN A 26 3.09 8.02 3.74
CA GLN A 26 2.44 9.23 4.21
C GLN A 26 2.31 10.30 3.15
N GLU A 27 3.06 10.21 2.08
CA GLU A 27 2.95 11.16 0.98
C GLU A 27 1.87 10.78 -0.01
N ILE A 28 1.29 9.60 0.13
CA ILE A 28 0.26 9.12 -0.78
C ILE A 28 -1.10 9.27 -0.11
N SER A 29 -1.99 10.03 -0.74
CA SER A 29 -3.29 10.29 -0.15
C SER A 29 -4.19 9.06 -0.22
N CYS A 30 -5.15 8.99 0.68
CA CYS A 30 -6.17 7.95 0.65
C CYS A 30 -6.93 7.98 -0.67
N SER A 31 -7.20 9.17 -1.20
CA SER A 31 -7.89 9.30 -2.48
C SER A 31 -7.09 8.72 -3.62
N ALA A 32 -5.77 8.96 -3.61
CA ALA A 32 -4.91 8.42 -4.65
C ALA A 32 -4.89 6.89 -4.60
N LEU A 33 -4.90 6.32 -3.39
CA LEU A 33 -4.96 4.87 -3.24
C LEU A 33 -6.30 4.33 -3.71
N ALA A 34 -7.39 5.03 -3.41
CA ALA A 34 -8.72 4.58 -3.82
C ALA A 34 -8.87 4.56 -5.33
N LEU A 35 -8.18 5.45 -6.03
CA LEU A 35 -8.22 5.44 -7.48
C LEU A 35 -7.52 4.21 -8.07
N GLN A 36 -6.72 3.53 -7.27
CA GLN A 36 -5.99 2.37 -7.73
C GLN A 36 -6.64 1.04 -7.32
N LEU A 37 -7.92 1.07 -6.98
CA LEU A 37 -8.66 -0.16 -6.70
C LEU A 37 -8.62 -1.08 -7.93
N ASN A 38 -8.47 -2.36 -7.64
CA ASN A 38 -8.42 -3.41 -8.67
C ASN A 38 -7.20 -3.34 -9.56
N THR A 39 -6.15 -2.65 -9.14
CA THR A 39 -4.89 -2.65 -9.86
C THR A 39 -3.85 -3.43 -9.07
N PRO A 40 -2.83 -3.96 -9.76
CA PRO A 40 -1.80 -4.76 -9.09
C PRO A 40 -0.77 -3.89 -8.40
N PHE A 41 -0.36 -4.34 -7.24
CA PHE A 41 0.76 -3.79 -6.50
C PHE A 41 1.82 -4.89 -6.43
N LEU A 42 3.06 -4.53 -6.66
CA LEU A 42 4.16 -5.48 -6.64
C LEU A 42 4.87 -5.37 -5.30
N ILE A 43 5.01 -6.49 -4.62
CA ILE A 43 5.64 -6.54 -3.31
C ILE A 43 6.92 -7.36 -3.43
N GLN A 44 8.02 -6.80 -2.95
CA GLN A 44 9.28 -7.52 -2.98
C GLN A 44 9.43 -8.31 -1.70
N ALA A 45 9.42 -9.63 -1.84
CA ALA A 45 9.58 -10.53 -0.73
C ALA A 45 11.05 -10.64 -0.33
N ALA A 46 11.28 -11.10 0.89
CA ALA A 46 12.64 -11.24 1.42
C ALA A 46 13.51 -12.16 0.58
N SER A 47 12.91 -13.10 -0.12
CA SER A 47 13.64 -14.03 -0.99
C SER A 47 14.09 -13.39 -2.30
N GLY A 48 13.78 -12.13 -2.52
CA GLY A 48 14.06 -11.47 -3.79
C GLY A 48 12.96 -11.65 -4.82
N ARG A 49 11.92 -12.41 -4.49
CA ARG A 49 10.81 -12.63 -5.41
C ARG A 49 9.89 -11.43 -5.40
N THR A 50 9.29 -11.15 -6.53
CA THR A 50 8.27 -10.12 -6.65
C THR A 50 6.90 -10.79 -6.70
N ILE A 51 6.03 -10.39 -5.80
CA ILE A 51 4.71 -10.97 -5.67
C ILE A 51 3.68 -9.91 -6.01
N SER A 52 2.73 -10.26 -6.86
CA SER A 52 1.67 -9.33 -7.26
C SER A 52 0.44 -9.55 -6.39
N VAL A 53 -0.06 -8.46 -5.83
CA VAL A 53 -1.31 -8.47 -5.08
C VAL A 53 -2.20 -7.37 -5.64
N THR A 54 -3.50 -7.54 -5.53
CA THR A 54 -4.46 -6.58 -6.08
C THR A 54 -5.15 -5.86 -4.94
N LEU A 55 -5.19 -4.53 -5.02
CA LEU A 55 -5.92 -3.75 -4.03
C LEU A 55 -7.41 -3.92 -4.26
N THR A 56 -8.11 -4.52 -3.31
CA THR A 56 -9.53 -4.81 -3.47
C THR A 56 -10.42 -3.87 -2.70
N GLU A 57 -9.90 -3.24 -1.65
CA GLU A 57 -10.74 -2.39 -0.83
C GLU A 57 -9.92 -1.35 -0.09
N VAL A 58 -10.48 -0.16 0.04
CA VAL A 58 -9.94 0.89 0.91
C VAL A 58 -11.04 1.22 1.91
N LYS A 59 -10.78 0.92 3.18
CA LYS A 59 -11.77 1.17 4.24
C LYS A 59 -11.36 2.38 5.04
N VAL A 60 -12.12 3.43 4.96
CA VAL A 60 -11.86 4.62 5.75
C VAL A 60 -12.53 4.43 7.10
N ARG A 61 -11.75 4.60 8.15
CA ARG A 61 -12.28 4.43 9.49
C ARG A 61 -13.01 5.71 9.90
N GLN A 62 -14.25 5.55 10.32
CA GLN A 62 -15.00 6.68 10.83
C GLN A 62 -14.90 6.66 12.35
N GLU A 63 -14.64 7.83 12.90
CA GLU A 63 -14.54 7.94 14.34
C GLU A 63 -15.93 8.04 14.93
N LYS A 64 -16.11 7.35 16.06
CA LYS A 64 -17.37 7.44 16.78
C LYS A 64 -17.43 8.77 17.51
N PRO A 65 -18.63 9.37 17.62
CA PRO A 65 -18.76 10.59 18.40
C PRO A 65 -18.33 10.35 19.83
N LEU A 66 -17.66 11.33 20.41
CA LEU A 66 -17.23 11.22 21.78
C LEU A 66 -18.39 11.45 22.71
N LYS A 67 -18.42 10.74 23.82
CA LYS A 67 -19.41 10.99 24.86
C LYS A 67 -19.08 12.31 25.53
N PRO A 68 -20.11 13.03 26.03
CA PRO A 68 -19.87 14.29 26.70
C PRO A 68 -18.87 14.14 27.85
N GLY A 69 -17.96 15.09 27.96
CA GLY A 69 -16.95 15.06 29.00
C GLY A 69 -15.75 14.20 28.75
N ARG A 70 -15.71 13.49 27.63
CA ARG A 70 -14.57 12.65 27.30
C ARG A 70 -13.55 13.44 26.49
N ARG A 71 -12.28 13.22 26.85
CA ARG A 71 -11.18 13.83 26.13
C ARG A 71 -10.90 13.01 24.86
N PRO A 72 -10.67 13.63 23.71
CA PRO A 72 -10.34 12.86 22.50
C PRO A 72 -9.00 12.17 22.68
N PRO A 73 -8.84 10.99 22.06
CA PRO A 73 -7.54 10.31 22.08
C PRO A 73 -6.48 11.13 21.36
N PRO A 74 -5.20 10.91 21.68
CA PRO A 74 -4.13 11.69 21.08
C PRO A 74 -4.08 11.65 19.56
N ASP A 75 -4.56 10.55 18.98
CA ASP A 75 -4.55 10.39 17.53
C ASP A 75 -5.90 10.67 16.90
N ALA A 76 -6.80 11.37 17.59
CA ALA A 76 -8.15 11.61 17.08
C ALA A 76 -8.16 12.39 15.78
N ALA A 77 -7.17 13.27 15.57
CA ALA A 77 -7.08 14.05 14.36
C ALA A 77 -6.38 13.33 13.22
N ASN A 78 -5.87 12.13 13.46
CA ASN A 78 -5.15 11.40 12.43
C ASN A 78 -6.10 10.83 11.39
N GLU A 79 -5.58 10.70 10.19
CA GLU A 79 -6.27 10.00 9.13
C GLU A 79 -6.07 8.50 9.33
N LYS A 80 -7.17 7.75 9.34
CA LYS A 80 -7.10 6.31 9.57
C LYS A 80 -7.86 5.58 8.48
N PHE A 81 -7.19 4.62 7.87
CA PHE A 81 -7.84 3.79 6.85
C PHE A 81 -7.08 2.47 6.75
N SER A 82 -7.71 1.49 6.13
CA SER A 82 -7.10 0.19 5.89
C SER A 82 -7.16 -0.13 4.43
N LEU A 83 -6.11 -0.77 3.95
CA LEU A 83 -6.02 -1.26 2.59
C LEU A 83 -6.13 -2.78 2.64
N ILE A 84 -6.95 -3.35 1.78
CA ILE A 84 -7.09 -4.79 1.66
C ILE A 84 -6.62 -5.20 0.28
N PHE A 85 -5.66 -6.12 0.27
CA PHE A 85 -5.11 -6.68 -0.97
C PHE A 85 -5.45 -8.14 -1.05
N SER A 86 -5.55 -8.66 -2.26
CA SER A 86 -5.78 -10.08 -2.49
C SER A 86 -4.63 -10.65 -3.30
N GLY A 87 -4.12 -11.80 -2.88
CA GLY A 87 -3.04 -12.46 -3.58
C GLY A 87 -3.26 -13.96 -3.63
N ALA A 88 -2.31 -14.68 -4.23
CA ALA A 88 -2.36 -16.12 -4.34
C ALA A 88 -1.83 -16.75 -3.05
N ARG A 89 -2.55 -17.74 -2.53
CA ARG A 89 -2.17 -18.35 -1.26
C ARG A 89 -0.84 -19.09 -1.36
N HIS A 90 -0.50 -19.61 -2.52
CA HIS A 90 0.77 -20.31 -2.67
C HIS A 90 1.96 -19.37 -2.68
N GLU A 91 1.72 -18.06 -2.74
CA GLU A 91 2.78 -17.07 -2.63
C GLU A 91 2.64 -16.26 -1.35
N LEU A 92 2.34 -16.93 -0.27
CA LEU A 92 2.06 -16.29 1.00
C LEU A 92 3.23 -15.41 1.48
N LEU A 93 2.88 -14.19 1.89
CA LEU A 93 3.81 -13.29 2.54
C LEU A 93 3.53 -13.29 4.02
N GLU A 94 4.57 -13.39 4.81
CA GLU A 94 4.42 -13.28 6.26
C GLU A 94 4.21 -11.83 6.67
N GLN A 95 3.68 -11.63 7.85
CA GLN A 95 3.51 -10.30 8.40
C GLN A 95 4.85 -9.60 8.49
N ASN A 96 4.99 -8.49 7.78
CA ASN A 96 6.24 -7.73 7.77
C ASN A 96 6.05 -6.44 6.99
N THR A 97 7.07 -5.60 7.02
CA THR A 97 7.13 -4.42 6.17
C THR A 97 7.87 -4.78 4.89
N TYR A 98 7.27 -4.50 3.76
CA TYR A 98 7.84 -4.81 2.46
C TYR A 98 7.92 -3.58 1.59
N LEU A 99 8.87 -3.58 0.68
CA LEU A 99 8.91 -2.57 -0.36
C LEU A 99 7.82 -2.90 -1.38
N CYS A 100 6.95 -1.95 -1.61
CA CYS A 100 5.84 -2.08 -2.53
C CYS A 100 6.05 -1.14 -3.70
N GLU A 101 5.66 -1.59 -4.88
CA GLU A 101 5.85 -0.81 -6.09
C GLU A 101 4.54 -0.76 -6.85
N HIS A 102 4.15 0.42 -7.30
CA HIS A 102 2.93 0.59 -8.07
C HIS A 102 3.20 1.53 -9.22
N GLN A 103 2.65 1.19 -10.37
CA GLN A 103 2.89 1.93 -11.60
C GLN A 103 2.56 3.42 -11.47
N ALA A 104 1.46 3.74 -10.81
CA ALA A 104 1.02 5.13 -10.67
C ALA A 104 1.54 5.80 -9.40
N LEU A 105 1.80 5.04 -8.36
CA LEU A 105 2.13 5.61 -7.06
C LEU A 105 3.62 5.59 -6.72
N GLY A 106 4.40 4.83 -7.47
CA GLY A 106 5.83 4.72 -7.22
C GLY A 106 6.17 3.65 -6.21
N ARG A 107 7.25 3.85 -5.48
CA ARG A 107 7.75 2.89 -4.51
C ARG A 107 7.55 3.39 -3.10
N PHE A 108 7.08 2.53 -2.23
CA PHE A 108 6.86 2.88 -0.83
C PHE A 108 6.89 1.62 0.01
N GLU A 109 7.09 1.78 1.30
CA GLU A 109 7.07 0.66 2.23
C GLU A 109 5.69 0.49 2.81
N LEU A 110 5.30 -0.77 3.00
CA LEU A 110 3.96 -1.09 3.46
C LEU A 110 4.02 -2.27 4.42
N PHE A 111 3.46 -2.09 5.60
CA PHE A 111 3.35 -3.17 6.57
C PHE A 111 2.06 -3.93 6.30
N VAL A 112 2.18 -5.22 6.00
CA VAL A 112 1.03 -6.05 5.67
C VAL A 112 0.89 -7.21 6.64
N VAL A 113 -0.36 -7.58 6.91
CA VAL A 113 -0.71 -8.69 7.77
C VAL A 113 -1.58 -9.64 6.96
N PRO A 114 -1.19 -10.91 6.82
CA PRO A 114 -2.01 -11.86 6.07
C PRO A 114 -3.28 -12.21 6.81
N ILE A 115 -4.36 -12.32 6.06
CA ILE A 115 -5.66 -12.72 6.59
C ILE A 115 -6.14 -13.90 5.77
N PHE A 116 -6.31 -15.03 6.42
CA PHE A 116 -6.76 -16.23 5.72
C PHE A 116 -8.24 -16.13 5.44
N THR A 117 -8.60 -16.39 4.20
CA THR A 117 -9.99 -16.34 3.76
C THR A 117 -10.52 -17.76 3.60
N ARG A 118 -11.81 -17.86 3.31
CA ARG A 118 -12.41 -19.16 3.06
C ARG A 118 -11.95 -19.78 1.74
N ASN A 119 -11.47 -18.96 0.82
CA ASN A 119 -10.98 -19.45 -0.46
C ASN A 119 -9.59 -20.02 -0.28
N PRO A 120 -9.37 -21.33 -0.50
CA PRO A 120 -8.06 -21.93 -0.27
C PRO A 120 -6.99 -21.46 -1.27
N ASP A 121 -7.39 -20.87 -2.38
CA ASP A 121 -6.44 -20.41 -3.38
C ASP A 121 -6.02 -18.96 -3.19
N LYS A 122 -6.65 -18.25 -2.30
CA LYS A 122 -6.40 -16.83 -2.11
C LYS A 122 -6.08 -16.49 -0.68
N ILE A 123 -5.34 -15.41 -0.52
CA ILE A 123 -5.03 -14.85 0.79
C ILE A 123 -5.22 -13.35 0.69
N ASP A 124 -5.79 -12.75 1.73
CA ASP A 124 -5.92 -11.31 1.79
C ASP A 124 -4.82 -10.77 2.68
N TYR A 125 -4.45 -9.52 2.43
CA TYR A 125 -3.48 -8.81 3.25
C TYR A 125 -4.10 -7.49 3.67
N GLN A 126 -3.89 -7.13 4.91
CA GLN A 126 -4.38 -5.86 5.42
C GLN A 126 -3.21 -4.97 5.77
N ALA A 127 -3.27 -3.72 5.35
CA ALA A 127 -2.34 -2.71 5.76
C ALA A 127 -3.13 -1.59 6.42
N VAL A 128 -2.83 -1.31 7.68
CA VAL A 128 -3.52 -0.27 8.44
C VAL A 128 -2.67 0.99 8.41
N VAL A 129 -3.29 2.08 8.05
CA VAL A 129 -2.63 3.38 8.00
C VAL A 129 -3.27 4.28 9.05
N ASN A 130 -2.42 4.82 9.92
CA ASN A 130 -2.84 5.77 10.94
C ASN A 130 -1.76 6.85 10.94
N ARG A 131 -2.10 8.02 10.44
CA ARG A 131 -1.10 9.06 10.22
C ARG A 131 -1.71 10.44 10.40
N PRO A 132 -0.87 11.44 10.71
CA PRO A 132 -1.36 12.80 10.78
C PRO A 132 -1.93 13.26 9.44
N ARG A 133 -2.95 14.08 9.48
CA ARG A 133 -3.53 14.63 8.25
C ARG A 133 -2.57 15.63 7.67
N THR A 134 -2.08 15.35 6.48
CA THR A 134 -1.08 16.20 5.88
C THR A 134 -1.65 17.52 5.42
N HIS A 135 -2.92 17.54 5.05
CA HIS A 135 -3.51 18.78 4.59
C HIS A 135 -3.66 19.80 5.71
N ALA A 136 -3.39 19.40 6.93
CA ALA A 136 -3.53 20.28 8.05
C ALA A 136 -2.54 21.44 8.01
N PHE A 137 -1.48 21.32 7.24
CA PHE A 137 -0.62 22.40 7.19
C PHE A 137 -0.83 23.26 6.02
N GLN A 138 -1.62 22.88 5.09
CA GLN A 138 -1.75 23.67 3.91
C GLN A 138 -2.50 24.92 4.07
N PRO A 139 -3.52 24.95 4.88
CA PRO A 139 -4.36 26.10 4.88
C PRO A 139 -3.72 27.35 5.31
N HIS A 140 -2.68 27.29 6.00
CA HIS A 140 -2.14 28.45 6.40
C HIS A 140 -1.38 29.09 5.45
N THR A 141 -1.29 28.58 4.45
CA THR A 141 -0.54 29.29 3.47
C THR A 141 -1.32 30.31 2.76
#